data_b3e62bc76d2fe6c3981d0ee9eeb4969b
#
_entry.id   b3e62bc76d2fe6c3981d0ee9eeb4969b
#
_cell.length_a   1.000
_cell.length_b   1.000
_cell.length_c   1.000
_cell.angle_alpha   90.00
_cell.angle_beta   90.00
_cell.angle_gamma   90.00
#
_symmetry.space_group_name_H-M   'P 1'
#
loop_
_entity.id
_entity.type
_entity.pdbx_description
1 polymer ?
#
loop_
_entity_poly.entity_id
_entity_poly.type
_entity_poly.pdbx_seq_one_letter_code
_entity_poly.pdbx_strand_id
1 'polypeptide(L)'
;MRSFSHPTSPGTVPKLLGWDKDRVSRRVDELLETVGLDPAQYRDRYPAELSGGQQQRVGVARALAADPPIMLMDEPFGAVDPITRDRLQQEFLRIQEDIKKTIVFVTHDIDEAIKMGDKIAILKEGGILAQYDTPEIILANPASDFVRSFVGTDRVLKRLSLLQVKDMPLDPVNGSANLPRISDHLTLKDALSEIIGAGSDRGLVVPDGNGGNPSGTLSIDAIRTLSHDAEVANG
;
A
#
# COMPACT_ATOMS: atom_id res chain seq x y z
N MET A 1 -14.71 21.11 -31.38
CA MET A 1 -14.47 21.47 -29.97
C MET A 1 -15.41 20.61 -29.11
N ARG A 2 -15.00 19.40 -28.73
CA ARG A 2 -15.81 18.51 -27.86
C ARG A 2 -15.65 19.00 -26.43
N SER A 3 -16.74 19.33 -25.82
CA SER A 3 -16.85 19.92 -24.48
C SER A 3 -16.62 18.82 -23.43
N PHE A 4 -15.89 19.13 -22.35
CA PHE A 4 -15.75 18.37 -21.10
C PHE A 4 -17.09 18.07 -20.38
N SER A 5 -18.14 17.68 -21.11
CA SER A 5 -19.53 17.65 -20.62
C SER A 5 -19.99 16.30 -20.08
N HIS A 6 -19.06 15.33 -19.89
CA HIS A 6 -19.44 14.04 -19.33
C HIS A 6 -19.40 14.10 -17.78
N PRO A 7 -20.41 13.58 -17.06
CA PRO A 7 -20.46 13.61 -15.58
C PRO A 7 -19.28 12.93 -14.89
N THR A 8 -18.54 12.08 -15.59
CA THR A 8 -17.38 11.35 -15.09
C THR A 8 -16.04 12.02 -15.42
N SER A 9 -16.02 13.16 -16.11
CA SER A 9 -14.80 13.91 -16.42
C SER A 9 -14.18 14.52 -15.14
N PRO A 10 -12.84 14.55 -14.97
CA PRO A 10 -12.20 15.28 -13.88
C PRO A 10 -12.58 16.77 -13.84
N GLY A 11 -12.92 17.37 -14.97
CA GLY A 11 -13.35 18.78 -15.03
C GLY A 11 -14.75 19.07 -14.50
N THR A 12 -15.54 18.06 -14.09
CA THR A 12 -16.92 18.27 -13.66
C THR A 12 -17.02 19.10 -12.38
N VAL A 13 -16.28 18.73 -11.33
CA VAL A 13 -16.33 19.41 -10.03
C VAL A 13 -15.79 20.85 -10.13
N PRO A 14 -14.62 21.13 -10.72
CA PRO A 14 -14.15 22.49 -10.93
C PRO A 14 -15.14 23.40 -11.68
N LYS A 15 -15.84 22.87 -12.69
CA LYS A 15 -16.88 23.63 -13.40
C LYS A 15 -18.05 24.00 -12.48
N LEU A 16 -18.52 23.05 -11.67
CA LEU A 16 -19.58 23.32 -10.68
C LEU A 16 -19.17 24.34 -9.65
N LEU A 17 -17.87 24.44 -9.34
CA LEU A 17 -17.28 25.45 -8.45
C LEU A 17 -17.04 26.81 -9.16
N GLY A 18 -17.43 26.94 -10.42
CA GLY A 18 -17.35 28.20 -11.16
C GLY A 18 -15.94 28.54 -11.68
N TRP A 19 -15.04 27.55 -11.81
CA TRP A 19 -13.72 27.80 -12.40
C TRP A 19 -13.85 28.15 -13.90
N ASP A 20 -12.99 29.05 -14.37
CA ASP A 20 -12.92 29.37 -15.80
C ASP A 20 -12.45 28.17 -16.64
N LYS A 21 -12.79 28.20 -17.93
CA LYS A 21 -12.55 27.06 -18.85
C LYS A 21 -11.06 26.73 -19.00
N ASP A 22 -10.20 27.74 -19.02
CA ASP A 22 -8.76 27.53 -19.24
C ASP A 22 -8.10 26.92 -18.01
N ARG A 23 -8.53 27.35 -16.81
CA ARG A 23 -8.11 26.75 -15.55
C ARG A 23 -8.56 25.29 -15.44
N VAL A 24 -9.83 25.01 -15.75
CA VAL A 24 -10.35 23.62 -15.77
C VAL A 24 -9.56 22.78 -16.75
N SER A 25 -9.29 23.31 -17.92
CA SER A 25 -8.54 22.59 -18.98
C SER A 25 -7.16 22.19 -18.50
N ARG A 26 -6.38 23.12 -18.01
CA ARG A 26 -5.03 22.86 -17.47
C ARG A 26 -5.05 21.86 -16.30
N ARG A 27 -6.02 22.02 -15.37
CA ARG A 27 -6.16 21.12 -14.23
C ARG A 27 -6.47 19.68 -14.63
N VAL A 28 -7.30 19.48 -15.64
CA VAL A 28 -7.63 18.15 -16.17
C VAL A 28 -6.38 17.50 -16.78
N ASP A 29 -5.59 18.24 -17.55
CA ASP A 29 -4.37 17.69 -18.18
C ASP A 29 -3.34 17.32 -17.11
N GLU A 30 -3.07 18.21 -16.16
CA GLU A 30 -2.19 17.99 -15.00
C GLU A 30 -2.59 16.72 -14.21
N LEU A 31 -3.88 16.55 -13.94
CA LEU A 31 -4.35 15.40 -13.16
C LEU A 31 -4.32 14.09 -13.94
N LEU A 32 -4.59 14.12 -15.25
CA LEU A 32 -4.43 12.93 -16.09
C LEU A 32 -2.96 12.48 -16.12
N GLU A 33 -2.01 13.42 -16.26
CA GLU A 33 -0.58 13.12 -16.16
C GLU A 33 -0.21 12.54 -14.79
N THR A 34 -0.69 13.16 -13.70
CA THR A 34 -0.46 12.69 -12.32
C THR A 34 -0.90 11.23 -12.12
N VAL A 35 -2.05 10.84 -12.70
CA VAL A 35 -2.53 9.46 -12.60
C VAL A 35 -1.98 8.54 -13.71
N GLY A 36 -0.97 8.98 -14.47
CA GLY A 36 -0.30 8.18 -15.49
C GLY A 36 -1.18 7.91 -16.73
N LEU A 37 -2.06 8.83 -17.09
CA LEU A 37 -2.88 8.80 -18.30
C LEU A 37 -2.50 9.98 -19.22
N ASP A 38 -2.06 9.68 -20.44
CA ASP A 38 -1.73 10.70 -21.44
C ASP A 38 -2.96 11.57 -21.77
N PRO A 39 -2.95 12.89 -21.49
CA PRO A 39 -4.10 13.76 -21.78
C PRO A 39 -4.53 13.74 -23.24
N ALA A 40 -3.59 13.61 -24.18
CA ALA A 40 -3.88 13.59 -25.62
C ALA A 40 -4.75 12.39 -26.01
N GLN A 41 -4.64 11.29 -25.29
CA GLN A 41 -5.37 10.05 -25.55
C GLN A 41 -6.64 9.89 -24.72
N TYR A 42 -6.62 10.36 -23.46
CA TYR A 42 -7.66 10.00 -22.46
C TYR A 42 -8.61 11.12 -22.10
N ARG A 43 -8.27 12.37 -22.44
CA ARG A 43 -9.03 13.55 -22.06
C ARG A 43 -10.52 13.53 -22.50
N ASP A 44 -10.76 13.03 -23.70
CA ASP A 44 -12.10 13.04 -24.34
C ASP A 44 -12.73 11.64 -24.41
N ARG A 45 -12.15 10.62 -23.73
CA ARG A 45 -12.70 9.28 -23.71
C ARG A 45 -13.88 9.16 -22.77
N TYR A 46 -14.85 8.35 -23.17
CA TYR A 46 -15.98 7.98 -22.33
C TYR A 46 -15.60 6.81 -21.42
N PRO A 47 -16.26 6.65 -20.24
CA PRO A 47 -15.99 5.54 -19.33
C PRO A 47 -16.05 4.15 -19.99
N ALA A 48 -16.99 3.93 -20.90
CA ALA A 48 -17.12 2.67 -21.63
C ALA A 48 -15.93 2.34 -22.55
N GLU A 49 -15.08 3.33 -22.85
CA GLU A 49 -13.87 3.18 -23.68
C GLU A 49 -12.61 2.95 -22.84
N LEU A 50 -12.76 2.90 -21.50
CA LEU A 50 -11.69 2.76 -20.53
C LEU A 50 -11.71 1.38 -19.90
N SER A 51 -10.52 0.79 -19.67
CA SER A 51 -10.40 -0.38 -18.81
C SER A 51 -10.77 -0.04 -17.36
N GLY A 52 -11.09 -1.05 -16.54
CA GLY A 52 -11.43 -0.84 -15.13
C GLY A 52 -10.37 -0.03 -14.35
N GLY A 53 -9.08 -0.32 -14.58
CA GLY A 53 -7.99 0.44 -13.96
C GLY A 53 -7.90 1.89 -14.46
N GLN A 54 -8.16 2.15 -15.75
CA GLN A 54 -8.20 3.50 -16.28
C GLN A 54 -9.41 4.29 -15.75
N GLN A 55 -10.56 3.65 -15.60
CA GLN A 55 -11.75 4.26 -14.97
C GLN A 55 -11.46 4.67 -13.53
N GLN A 56 -10.76 3.81 -12.77
CA GLN A 56 -10.38 4.11 -11.39
C GLN A 56 -9.41 5.28 -11.32
N ARG A 57 -8.36 5.34 -12.15
CA ARG A 57 -7.43 6.47 -12.22
C ARG A 57 -8.15 7.78 -12.59
N VAL A 58 -9.08 7.75 -13.52
CA VAL A 58 -9.94 8.91 -13.83
C VAL A 58 -10.82 9.28 -12.63
N GLY A 59 -11.30 8.29 -11.86
CA GLY A 59 -12.02 8.51 -10.60
C GLY A 59 -11.18 9.27 -9.56
N VAL A 60 -9.91 8.87 -9.38
CA VAL A 60 -8.95 9.57 -8.51
C VAL A 60 -8.69 10.99 -9.01
N ALA A 61 -8.40 11.17 -10.31
CA ALA A 61 -8.21 12.49 -10.92
C ALA A 61 -9.43 13.41 -10.70
N ARG A 62 -10.65 12.86 -10.82
CA ARG A 62 -11.89 13.59 -10.55
C ARG A 62 -12.01 14.02 -9.09
N ALA A 63 -11.67 13.14 -8.14
CA ALA A 63 -11.71 13.46 -6.72
C ALA A 63 -10.69 14.55 -6.35
N LEU A 64 -9.53 14.55 -7.01
CA LEU A 64 -8.48 15.56 -6.84
C LEU A 64 -8.74 16.89 -7.55
N ALA A 65 -9.71 16.94 -8.45
CA ALA A 65 -9.87 18.08 -9.37
C ALA A 65 -10.12 19.41 -8.67
N ALA A 66 -10.88 19.40 -7.57
CA ALA A 66 -11.15 20.58 -6.75
C ALA A 66 -10.06 20.86 -5.69
N ASP A 67 -8.96 20.12 -5.70
CA ASP A 67 -7.87 20.21 -4.73
C ASP A 67 -8.34 20.11 -3.25
N PRO A 68 -9.13 19.07 -2.89
CA PRO A 68 -9.63 18.95 -1.53
C PRO A 68 -8.48 18.67 -0.54
N PRO A 69 -8.59 19.15 0.72
CA PRO A 69 -7.61 18.83 1.75
C PRO A 69 -7.71 17.35 2.21
N ILE A 70 -8.88 16.75 2.10
CA ILE A 70 -9.17 15.36 2.51
C ILE A 70 -9.95 14.66 1.39
N MET A 71 -9.54 13.44 1.06
CA MET A 71 -10.28 12.56 0.14
C MET A 71 -10.94 11.42 0.91
N LEU A 72 -12.16 11.09 0.53
CA LEU A 72 -12.89 9.92 1.05
C LEU A 72 -13.02 8.88 -0.06
N MET A 73 -12.65 7.64 0.24
CA MET A 73 -12.77 6.50 -0.67
C MET A 73 -13.50 5.38 0.03
N ASP A 74 -14.59 4.92 -0.57
CA ASP A 74 -15.40 3.83 -0.08
C ASP A 74 -15.22 2.62 -0.98
N GLU A 75 -14.62 1.55 -0.45
CA GLU A 75 -14.32 0.27 -1.12
C GLU A 75 -13.80 0.41 -2.57
N PRO A 76 -12.76 1.22 -2.84
CA PRO A 76 -12.37 1.54 -4.21
C PRO A 76 -11.87 0.33 -5.00
N PHE A 77 -11.49 -0.78 -4.36
CA PHE A 77 -11.01 -1.98 -5.04
C PHE A 77 -11.96 -3.18 -4.91
N GLY A 78 -13.13 -3.01 -4.28
CA GLY A 78 -14.06 -4.11 -3.98
C GLY A 78 -14.60 -4.86 -5.22
N ALA A 79 -14.73 -4.18 -6.35
CA ALA A 79 -15.25 -4.76 -7.60
C ALA A 79 -14.17 -5.27 -8.57
N VAL A 80 -12.90 -5.39 -8.13
CA VAL A 80 -11.75 -5.73 -8.99
C VAL A 80 -11.23 -7.13 -8.66
N ASP A 81 -10.83 -7.90 -9.68
CA ASP A 81 -10.20 -9.20 -9.49
C ASP A 81 -8.86 -9.07 -8.73
N PRO A 82 -8.40 -10.13 -8.01
CA PRO A 82 -7.25 -10.04 -7.11
C PRO A 82 -5.94 -9.59 -7.78
N ILE A 83 -5.66 -10.03 -9.02
CA ILE A 83 -4.41 -9.69 -9.73
C ILE A 83 -4.42 -8.22 -10.13
N THR A 84 -5.52 -7.76 -10.69
CA THR A 84 -5.70 -6.36 -11.07
C THR A 84 -5.74 -5.45 -9.84
N ARG A 85 -6.34 -5.91 -8.73
CA ARG A 85 -6.42 -5.20 -7.46
C ARG A 85 -5.04 -4.88 -6.91
N ASP A 86 -4.14 -5.86 -6.82
CA ASP A 86 -2.78 -5.66 -6.31
C ASP A 86 -2.01 -4.60 -7.11
N ARG A 87 -2.10 -4.67 -8.43
CA ARG A 87 -1.48 -3.67 -9.33
C ARG A 87 -2.06 -2.27 -9.11
N LEU A 88 -3.39 -2.15 -8.98
CA LEU A 88 -4.05 -0.86 -8.76
C LEU A 88 -3.71 -0.25 -7.40
N GLN A 89 -3.60 -1.06 -6.36
CA GLN A 89 -3.14 -0.62 -5.04
C GLN A 89 -1.72 -0.07 -5.10
N GLN A 90 -0.79 -0.76 -5.78
CA GLN A 90 0.59 -0.28 -5.96
C GLN A 90 0.65 1.04 -6.74
N GLU A 91 -0.14 1.16 -7.82
CA GLU A 91 -0.24 2.39 -8.58
C GLU A 91 -0.82 3.54 -7.75
N PHE A 92 -1.84 3.24 -6.93
CA PHE A 92 -2.44 4.24 -6.03
C PHE A 92 -1.45 4.74 -4.98
N LEU A 93 -0.65 3.86 -4.36
CA LEU A 93 0.38 4.25 -3.40
C LEU A 93 1.41 5.19 -4.03
N ARG A 94 1.84 4.95 -5.27
CA ARG A 94 2.73 5.87 -6.00
C ARG A 94 2.09 7.23 -6.22
N ILE A 95 0.81 7.26 -6.64
CA ILE A 95 0.07 8.51 -6.81
C ILE A 95 -0.05 9.26 -5.49
N GLN A 96 -0.28 8.56 -4.38
CA GLN A 96 -0.39 9.14 -3.04
C GLN A 96 0.91 9.83 -2.60
N GLU A 97 2.07 9.23 -2.88
CA GLU A 97 3.38 9.82 -2.59
C GLU A 97 3.56 11.19 -3.27
N ASP A 98 3.02 11.34 -4.49
CA ASP A 98 3.12 12.59 -5.27
C ASP A 98 2.13 13.66 -4.77
N ILE A 99 0.89 13.27 -4.49
CA ILE A 99 -0.18 14.22 -4.14
C ILE A 99 -0.16 14.66 -2.68
N LYS A 100 0.42 13.89 -1.75
CA LYS A 100 0.57 14.22 -0.32
C LYS A 100 -0.73 14.72 0.34
N LYS A 101 -1.86 14.09 0.05
CA LYS A 101 -3.17 14.41 0.61
C LYS A 101 -3.55 13.44 1.73
N THR A 102 -4.34 13.92 2.67
CA THR A 102 -5.00 13.03 3.65
C THR A 102 -6.11 12.25 2.95
N ILE A 103 -6.05 10.93 3.03
CA ILE A 103 -7.02 10.03 2.42
C ILE A 103 -7.66 9.20 3.53
N VAL A 104 -8.98 9.24 3.63
CA VAL A 104 -9.75 8.32 4.45
C VAL A 104 -10.28 7.21 3.52
N PHE A 105 -9.80 6.03 3.75
CA PHE A 105 -10.05 4.84 2.94
C PHE A 105 -10.93 3.87 3.74
N VAL A 106 -12.09 3.52 3.23
CA VAL A 106 -12.99 2.55 3.87
C VAL A 106 -12.88 1.23 3.11
N THR A 107 -12.60 0.16 3.82
CA THR A 107 -12.55 -1.21 3.29
C THR A 107 -13.01 -2.21 4.33
N HIS A 108 -13.55 -3.34 3.89
CA HIS A 108 -13.79 -4.52 4.73
C HIS A 108 -12.63 -5.53 4.69
N ASP A 109 -11.60 -5.26 3.89
CA ASP A 109 -10.42 -6.10 3.73
C ASP A 109 -9.26 -5.59 4.59
N ILE A 110 -8.92 -6.35 5.64
CA ILE A 110 -7.85 -5.97 6.56
C ILE A 110 -6.48 -5.96 5.87
N ASP A 111 -6.25 -6.78 4.86
CA ASP A 111 -4.99 -6.82 4.13
C ASP A 111 -4.81 -5.55 3.28
N GLU A 112 -5.90 -5.02 2.71
CA GLU A 112 -5.88 -3.70 2.06
C GLU A 112 -5.55 -2.59 3.07
N ALA A 113 -6.21 -2.59 4.24
CA ALA A 113 -5.96 -1.60 5.27
C ALA A 113 -4.50 -1.63 5.75
N ILE A 114 -3.93 -2.82 5.96
CA ILE A 114 -2.53 -3.02 6.37
C ILE A 114 -1.56 -2.52 5.30
N LYS A 115 -1.85 -2.80 4.03
CA LYS A 115 -0.97 -2.45 2.90
C LYS A 115 -0.97 -0.96 2.60
N MET A 116 -2.11 -0.28 2.78
CA MET A 116 -2.33 1.07 2.28
C MET A 116 -2.40 2.15 3.36
N GLY A 117 -2.68 1.79 4.61
CA GLY A 117 -2.95 2.75 5.67
C GLY A 117 -1.74 3.07 6.54
N ASP A 118 -1.45 4.35 6.76
CA ASP A 118 -0.53 4.80 7.82
C ASP A 118 -1.15 4.57 9.22
N LYS A 119 -2.48 4.65 9.29
CA LYS A 119 -3.29 4.41 10.49
C LYS A 119 -4.55 3.63 10.11
N ILE A 120 -4.95 2.70 10.98
CA ILE A 120 -6.16 1.89 10.79
C ILE A 120 -7.10 2.12 11.96
N ALA A 121 -8.36 2.42 11.64
CA ALA A 121 -9.46 2.44 12.61
C ALA A 121 -10.33 1.20 12.40
N ILE A 122 -10.31 0.26 13.33
CA ILE A 122 -11.17 -0.93 13.31
C ILE A 122 -12.48 -0.62 14.04
N LEU A 123 -13.59 -0.74 13.33
CA LEU A 123 -14.92 -0.48 13.85
C LEU A 123 -15.68 -1.79 14.07
N LYS A 124 -16.41 -1.88 15.18
CA LYS A 124 -17.40 -2.93 15.45
C LYS A 124 -18.78 -2.53 14.91
N GLU A 125 -19.69 -3.48 14.98
CA GLU A 125 -21.12 -3.23 14.72
C GLU A 125 -21.61 -2.01 15.53
N GLY A 126 -22.41 -1.18 14.88
CA GLY A 126 -22.87 0.09 15.46
C GLY A 126 -21.85 1.23 15.38
N GLY A 127 -20.76 1.08 14.66
CA GLY A 127 -19.75 2.14 14.47
C GLY A 127 -18.86 2.37 15.70
N ILE A 128 -18.77 1.40 16.62
CA ILE A 128 -17.96 1.50 17.83
C ILE A 128 -16.48 1.27 17.48
N LEU A 129 -15.63 2.23 17.80
CA LEU A 129 -14.18 2.12 17.60
C LEU A 129 -13.61 1.03 18.51
N ALA A 130 -13.03 -0.01 17.91
CA ALA A 130 -12.39 -1.11 18.60
C ALA A 130 -10.90 -0.89 18.84
N GLN A 131 -10.20 -0.34 17.84
CA GLN A 131 -8.79 0.05 17.92
C GLN A 131 -8.48 1.09 16.85
N TYR A 132 -7.56 2.00 17.15
CA TYR A 132 -7.00 2.98 16.20
C TYR A 132 -5.51 3.08 16.40
N ASP A 133 -4.75 2.56 15.47
CA ASP A 133 -3.28 2.56 15.53
C ASP A 133 -2.62 2.38 14.16
N THR A 134 -1.27 2.29 14.15
CA THR A 134 -0.53 1.86 12.95
C THR A 134 -0.79 0.38 12.68
N PRO A 135 -0.68 -0.07 11.41
CA PRO A 135 -0.78 -1.48 11.05
C PRO A 135 0.11 -2.37 11.92
N GLU A 136 1.36 -1.95 12.16
CA GLU A 136 2.32 -2.70 12.95
C GLU A 136 1.84 -2.93 14.39
N ILE A 137 1.35 -1.88 15.06
CA ILE A 137 0.84 -1.98 16.44
C ILE A 137 -0.42 -2.86 16.49
N ILE A 138 -1.33 -2.71 15.54
CA ILE A 138 -2.55 -3.54 15.49
C ILE A 138 -2.21 -5.03 15.34
N LEU A 139 -1.23 -5.36 14.51
CA LEU A 139 -0.79 -6.73 14.29
C LEU A 139 0.00 -7.28 15.49
N ALA A 140 0.83 -6.47 16.12
CA ALA A 140 1.60 -6.86 17.30
C ALA A 140 0.71 -6.97 18.54
N ASN A 141 -0.11 -5.96 18.80
CA ASN A 141 -0.86 -5.73 20.03
C ASN A 141 -2.36 -5.49 19.76
N PRO A 142 -3.14 -6.54 19.37
CA PRO A 142 -4.59 -6.41 19.21
C PRO A 142 -5.25 -6.05 20.54
N ALA A 143 -6.01 -4.96 20.58
CA ALA A 143 -6.62 -4.42 21.80
C ALA A 143 -7.74 -5.32 22.40
N SER A 144 -8.21 -6.33 21.67
CA SER A 144 -9.24 -7.25 22.12
C SER A 144 -9.25 -8.53 21.29
N ASP A 145 -9.94 -9.57 21.77
CA ASP A 145 -10.15 -10.80 21.02
C ASP A 145 -10.92 -10.56 19.71
N PHE A 146 -11.79 -9.56 19.66
CA PHE A 146 -12.46 -9.15 18.44
C PHE A 146 -11.42 -8.68 17.40
N VAL A 147 -10.52 -7.75 17.77
CA VAL A 147 -9.47 -7.26 16.87
C VAL A 147 -8.55 -8.40 16.47
N ARG A 148 -8.12 -9.24 17.42
CA ARG A 148 -7.28 -10.42 17.17
C ARG A 148 -7.91 -11.37 16.14
N SER A 149 -9.20 -11.64 16.27
CA SER A 149 -9.93 -12.47 15.31
C SER A 149 -10.10 -11.80 13.96
N PHE A 150 -10.30 -10.47 13.95
CA PHE A 150 -10.49 -9.69 12.73
C PHE A 150 -9.21 -9.62 11.87
N VAL A 151 -8.05 -9.42 12.50
CA VAL A 151 -6.75 -9.37 11.77
C VAL A 151 -6.29 -10.76 11.29
N GLY A 152 -6.82 -11.83 11.87
CA GLY A 152 -6.57 -13.22 11.47
C GLY A 152 -5.41 -13.89 12.19
N THR A 153 -5.31 -15.21 12.00
CA THR A 153 -4.28 -16.05 12.62
C THR A 153 -2.91 -15.89 11.99
N ASP A 154 -2.85 -15.35 10.77
CA ASP A 154 -1.65 -15.09 10.00
C ASP A 154 -1.04 -13.70 10.28
N ARG A 155 -1.49 -13.01 11.35
CA ARG A 155 -1.05 -11.66 11.74
C ARG A 155 0.48 -11.52 11.84
N VAL A 156 1.17 -12.59 12.26
CA VAL A 156 2.64 -12.61 12.33
C VAL A 156 3.25 -12.48 10.93
N LEU A 157 2.75 -13.23 9.96
CA LEU A 157 3.22 -13.15 8.57
C LEU A 157 2.88 -11.80 7.94
N LYS A 158 1.71 -11.23 8.26
CA LYS A 158 1.33 -9.88 7.82
C LYS A 158 2.28 -8.84 8.40
N ARG A 159 2.66 -8.95 9.69
CA ARG A 159 3.65 -8.08 10.33
C ARG A 159 5.03 -8.18 9.65
N LEU A 160 5.49 -9.41 9.35
CA LEU A 160 6.75 -9.62 8.64
C LEU A 160 6.76 -9.01 7.22
N SER A 161 5.60 -8.80 6.59
CA SER A 161 5.51 -8.12 5.30
C SER A 161 5.59 -6.59 5.38
N LEU A 162 5.50 -6.01 6.59
CA LEU A 162 5.69 -4.57 6.82
C LEU A 162 7.14 -4.20 7.15
N LEU A 163 7.95 -5.16 7.61
CA LEU A 163 9.32 -4.94 8.07
C LEU A 163 10.31 -5.31 6.98
N GLN A 164 11.39 -4.56 6.84
CA GLN A 164 12.44 -4.81 5.86
C GLN A 164 13.70 -5.39 6.52
N VAL A 165 14.47 -6.16 5.76
CA VAL A 165 15.72 -6.78 6.21
C VAL A 165 16.72 -5.72 6.69
N LYS A 166 16.79 -4.56 6.03
CA LYS A 166 17.69 -3.44 6.41
C LYS A 166 17.42 -2.88 7.81
N ASP A 167 16.20 -3.06 8.34
CA ASP A 167 15.80 -2.54 9.66
C ASP A 167 16.14 -3.51 10.79
N MET A 168 16.68 -4.70 10.44
CA MET A 168 17.03 -5.75 11.40
C MET A 168 18.48 -5.64 11.87
N PRO A 169 18.75 -5.96 13.15
CA PRO A 169 20.11 -6.24 13.58
C PRO A 169 20.65 -7.49 12.86
N LEU A 170 21.81 -7.36 12.24
CA LEU A 170 22.45 -8.45 11.50
C LEU A 170 23.61 -9.04 12.30
N ASP A 171 23.76 -10.36 12.23
CA ASP A 171 24.94 -11.04 12.79
C ASP A 171 26.17 -10.83 11.89
N PRO A 172 27.40 -10.86 12.45
CA PRO A 172 28.62 -10.79 11.66
C PRO A 172 28.70 -11.91 10.61
N VAL A 173 29.33 -11.62 9.47
CA VAL A 173 29.56 -12.60 8.40
C VAL A 173 30.65 -13.60 8.86
N ASN A 174 30.23 -14.75 9.37
CA ASN A 174 31.12 -15.83 9.78
C ASN A 174 30.89 -17.07 8.92
N GLY A 175 31.87 -17.45 8.08
CA GLY A 175 31.84 -18.74 7.34
C GLY A 175 30.74 -18.92 6.30
N SER A 176 30.44 -17.92 5.51
CA SER A 176 29.23 -17.79 4.69
C SER A 176 29.33 -18.31 3.25
N ALA A 177 30.21 -19.26 2.93
CA ALA A 177 30.49 -19.67 1.54
C ALA A 177 29.31 -20.24 0.74
N ASN A 178 28.22 -20.67 1.39
CA ASN A 178 27.06 -21.31 0.74
C ASN A 178 25.69 -20.76 1.20
N LEU A 179 25.62 -19.59 1.79
CA LEU A 179 24.36 -19.01 2.23
C LEU A 179 23.60 -18.34 1.05
N PRO A 180 22.26 -18.43 1.01
CA PRO A 180 21.47 -17.70 0.04
C PRO A 180 21.70 -16.18 0.23
N ARG A 181 21.86 -15.46 -0.88
CA ARG A 181 22.02 -14.01 -0.88
C ARG A 181 20.65 -13.36 -0.84
N ILE A 182 20.43 -12.47 0.11
CA ILE A 182 19.15 -11.80 0.38
C ILE A 182 19.37 -10.30 0.25
N SER A 183 18.51 -9.62 -0.53
CA SER A 183 18.52 -8.16 -0.60
C SER A 183 18.07 -7.55 0.73
N ASP A 184 18.74 -6.49 1.16
CA ASP A 184 18.37 -5.70 2.34
C ASP A 184 17.02 -4.95 2.17
N HIS A 185 16.54 -4.80 0.93
CA HIS A 185 15.23 -4.21 0.61
C HIS A 185 14.06 -5.19 0.66
N LEU A 186 14.33 -6.49 0.78
CA LEU A 186 13.25 -7.48 0.91
C LEU A 186 12.48 -7.28 2.22
N THR A 187 11.19 -7.64 2.20
CA THR A 187 10.44 -7.80 3.45
C THR A 187 10.96 -8.99 4.23
N LEU A 188 10.79 -8.99 5.56
CA LEU A 188 11.18 -10.13 6.38
C LEU A 188 10.44 -11.41 5.99
N LYS A 189 9.19 -11.29 5.50
CA LYS A 189 8.41 -12.41 4.97
C LYS A 189 9.06 -13.02 3.72
N ASP A 190 9.48 -12.19 2.77
CA ASP A 190 10.10 -12.66 1.54
C ASP A 190 11.49 -13.23 1.81
N ALA A 191 12.28 -12.56 2.67
CA ALA A 191 13.58 -13.05 3.13
C ALA A 191 13.46 -14.42 3.82
N LEU A 192 12.48 -14.61 4.70
CA LEU A 192 12.19 -15.89 5.34
C LEU A 192 11.85 -16.98 4.31
N SER A 193 11.06 -16.63 3.29
CA SER A 193 10.69 -17.55 2.21
C SER A 193 11.92 -17.98 1.39
N GLU A 194 12.84 -17.06 1.07
CA GLU A 194 14.09 -17.36 0.36
C GLU A 194 15.03 -18.23 1.19
N ILE A 195 15.19 -17.94 2.50
CA ILE A 195 16.04 -18.72 3.41
C ILE A 195 15.54 -20.17 3.49
N ILE A 196 14.21 -20.35 3.73
CA ILE A 196 13.59 -21.67 3.82
C ILE A 196 13.66 -22.38 2.48
N GLY A 197 13.37 -21.69 1.37
CA GLY A 197 13.42 -22.27 0.02
C GLY A 197 14.83 -22.76 -0.37
N ALA A 198 15.89 -22.14 0.16
CA ALA A 198 17.27 -22.59 -0.01
C ALA A 198 17.69 -23.74 0.95
N GLY A 199 16.81 -24.19 1.84
CA GLY A 199 17.12 -25.19 2.86
C GLY A 199 18.13 -24.73 3.91
N SER A 200 18.20 -23.40 4.15
CA SER A 200 19.14 -22.78 5.09
C SER A 200 18.43 -22.31 6.36
N ASP A 201 19.18 -22.09 7.43
CA ASP A 201 18.72 -21.46 8.67
C ASP A 201 19.02 -19.96 8.73
N ARG A 202 19.78 -19.44 7.76
CA ARG A 202 20.16 -18.03 7.65
C ARG A 202 20.45 -17.62 6.20
N GLY A 203 20.42 -16.32 5.92
CA GLY A 203 20.76 -15.72 4.64
C GLY A 203 21.86 -14.66 4.79
N LEU A 204 22.65 -14.50 3.74
CA LEU A 204 23.67 -13.49 3.60
C LEU A 204 23.05 -12.20 3.06
N VAL A 205 22.99 -11.17 3.89
CA VAL A 205 22.35 -9.89 3.50
C VAL A 205 23.30 -9.07 2.66
N VAL A 206 22.84 -8.67 1.48
CA VAL A 206 23.60 -7.87 0.52
C VAL A 206 22.81 -6.62 0.11
N PRO A 207 23.46 -5.44 0.07
CA PRO A 207 22.84 -4.23 -0.46
C PRO A 207 22.45 -4.44 -1.93
N ASP A 208 21.29 -3.93 -2.35
CA ASP A 208 20.80 -3.94 -3.74
C ASP A 208 20.82 -5.30 -4.47
N GLY A 209 20.78 -6.42 -3.73
CA GLY A 209 20.53 -7.77 -4.25
C GLY A 209 21.64 -8.45 -5.06
N ASN A 210 22.61 -7.76 -5.69
CA ASN A 210 23.45 -8.41 -6.70
C ASN A 210 24.90 -7.96 -6.82
N GLY A 211 25.67 -7.77 -5.76
CA GLY A 211 27.10 -7.61 -5.93
C GLY A 211 27.84 -6.74 -4.92
N GLY A 212 27.13 -6.19 -3.96
CA GLY A 212 27.77 -5.47 -2.84
C GLY A 212 28.48 -6.41 -1.86
N ASN A 213 29.38 -5.89 -1.06
CA ASN A 213 29.92 -6.61 0.07
C ASN A 213 28.78 -6.94 1.05
N PRO A 214 28.72 -8.17 1.59
CA PRO A 214 27.69 -8.53 2.56
C PRO A 214 27.70 -7.61 3.78
N SER A 215 26.52 -7.15 4.20
CA SER A 215 26.34 -6.33 5.39
C SER A 215 26.30 -7.15 6.68
N GLY A 216 25.92 -8.45 6.58
CA GLY A 216 25.79 -9.36 7.72
C GLY A 216 25.02 -10.61 7.33
N THR A 217 24.58 -11.36 8.32
CA THR A 217 23.67 -12.51 8.14
C THR A 217 22.40 -12.31 8.94
N LEU A 218 21.25 -12.73 8.34
CA LEU A 218 19.94 -12.76 8.98
C LEU A 218 19.55 -14.22 9.25
N SER A 219 19.28 -14.57 10.49
CA SER A 219 18.86 -15.91 10.88
C SER A 219 17.33 -16.02 11.02
N ILE A 220 16.78 -17.23 10.79
CA ILE A 220 15.36 -17.51 11.08
C ILE A 220 15.04 -17.24 12.55
N ASP A 221 15.98 -17.53 13.48
CA ASP A 221 15.78 -17.28 14.90
C ASP A 221 15.67 -15.77 15.22
N ALA A 222 16.43 -14.91 14.54
CA ALA A 222 16.29 -13.47 14.70
C ALA A 222 14.89 -12.99 14.27
N ILE A 223 14.37 -13.51 13.15
CA ILE A 223 13.01 -13.22 12.67
C ILE A 223 11.97 -13.74 13.66
N ARG A 224 12.17 -14.94 14.21
CA ARG A 224 11.27 -15.56 15.20
C ARG A 224 11.23 -14.78 16.51
N THR A 225 12.36 -14.33 17.02
CA THR A 225 12.43 -13.54 18.26
C THR A 225 11.64 -12.24 18.13
N LEU A 226 11.79 -11.53 17.02
CA LEU A 226 11.01 -10.32 16.74
C LEU A 226 9.48 -10.59 16.74
N SER A 227 9.09 -11.78 16.31
CA SER A 227 7.68 -12.19 16.32
C SER A 227 7.16 -12.49 17.72
N HIS A 228 8.03 -12.93 18.62
CA HIS A 228 7.68 -13.35 20.00
C HIS A 228 7.70 -12.18 20.99
N ASP A 229 8.62 -11.22 20.85
CA ASP A 229 8.73 -10.07 21.75
C ASP A 229 7.46 -9.20 21.77
N ALA A 230 6.70 -9.23 20.70
CA ALA A 230 5.38 -8.59 20.63
C ALA A 230 4.29 -9.29 21.49
N GLU A 231 4.44 -10.59 21.81
CA GLU A 231 3.49 -11.32 22.63
C GLU A 231 3.80 -11.20 24.14
N VAL A 232 5.08 -11.05 24.50
CA VAL A 232 5.55 -11.01 25.90
C VAL A 232 5.37 -9.63 26.52
N ALA A 233 5.32 -8.55 25.74
CA ALA A 233 5.14 -7.18 26.25
C ALA A 233 3.72 -6.90 26.79
N ASN A 234 2.78 -7.86 26.74
CA ASN A 234 1.38 -7.74 27.14
C ASN A 234 0.89 -8.87 28.09
N GLY A 235 1.79 -9.58 28.75
CA GLY A 235 1.47 -10.57 29.78
C GLY A 235 1.47 -10.00 31.20
#